data_c81920252e3339cb2916b27202d7f5bc
#
_entry.id   c81920252e3339cb2916b27202d7f5bc
#
_cell.length_a   1.000
_cell.length_b   1.000
_cell.length_c   1.000
_cell.angle_alpha   90.00
_cell.angle_beta   90.00
_cell.angle_gamma   90.00
#
_symmetry.space_group_name_H-M   'P 1'
#
loop_
_entity.id
_entity.type
_entity.pdbx_description
1 polymer ?
#
loop_
_entity_poly.entity_id
_entity_poly.type
_entity_poly.pdbx_seq_one_letter_code
_entity_poly.pdbx_strand_id
1 'polypeptide(L)'
;KMMRWMFASREEKSGKLWKAINNDNVLECQKMEDNSVDLIVTSIPFSNHYEYTPTYNDFGHNEDNGKFFEQMDYLTPELMRILKPGRLACIHVKDRVLFGNATGDGMPTIDPFSEMTVFHYLKHGFRYMGRITVDTDVVRENNQTYRLGYTEMCKDGSKMGIGCPEYVLLFRKLPSDTSRAYADLPVTKNKSEYSLARWQIDAHASWKSSGNSLLSYEDMKGAGIDKIRHLFRNYER
;
A
#
# COMPACT_ATOMS: atom_id res chain seq x y z
N LYS A 1 -4.00 12.32 36.03
CA LYS A 1 -3.16 11.29 35.35
C LYS A 1 -3.67 10.94 33.93
N MET A 2 -4.96 11.14 33.67
CA MET A 2 -5.59 10.79 32.37
C MET A 2 -5.19 11.70 31.18
N MET A 3 -4.90 12.98 31.41
CA MET A 3 -4.53 13.93 30.35
C MET A 3 -3.08 13.81 29.82
N ARG A 4 -2.21 13.08 30.49
CA ARG A 4 -0.79 12.99 30.10
C ARG A 4 -0.53 12.02 28.94
N TRP A 5 -1.50 11.19 28.58
CA TRP A 5 -1.42 10.21 27.49
C TRP A 5 -2.03 10.70 26.18
N MET A 6 -2.75 11.83 26.21
CA MET A 6 -3.41 12.39 25.00
C MET A 6 -2.45 13.14 24.07
N PHE A 7 -1.25 13.47 24.53
CA PHE A 7 -0.26 14.18 23.70
C PHE A 7 1.10 13.50 23.90
N ALA A 8 1.46 12.61 23.00
CA ALA A 8 2.85 12.20 22.87
C ALA A 8 3.70 13.48 22.67
N SER A 9 4.78 13.62 23.41
CA SER A 9 5.70 14.74 23.17
C SER A 9 6.27 14.58 21.78
N ARG A 10 6.09 15.59 20.93
CA ARG A 10 6.67 15.60 19.60
C ARG A 10 8.19 15.52 19.70
N GLU A 11 8.76 14.53 19.04
CA GLU A 11 10.21 14.37 18.93
C GLU A 11 10.61 14.46 17.46
N GLU A 12 11.73 15.11 17.17
CA GLU A 12 12.25 15.25 15.83
C GLU A 12 13.74 14.95 15.80
N LYS A 13 14.16 14.17 14.78
CA LYS A 13 15.57 13.94 14.46
C LYS A 13 15.77 14.16 12.97
N SER A 14 16.89 14.77 12.60
CA SER A 14 17.21 15.10 11.21
C SER A 14 18.62 14.65 10.86
N GLY A 15 18.81 14.24 9.61
CA GLY A 15 20.11 14.06 8.98
C GLY A 15 20.20 14.92 7.72
N LYS A 16 21.26 14.73 6.96
CA LYS A 16 21.51 15.57 5.77
C LYS A 16 20.37 15.51 4.73
N LEU A 17 19.72 14.34 4.59
CA LEU A 17 18.72 14.09 3.54
C LEU A 17 17.41 13.50 4.08
N TRP A 18 17.22 13.49 5.40
CA TRP A 18 16.03 12.93 6.01
C TRP A 18 15.64 13.68 7.28
N LYS A 19 14.39 13.58 7.62
CA LYS A 19 13.80 14.02 8.87
C LYS A 19 12.86 12.93 9.37
N ALA A 20 13.00 12.54 10.62
CA ALA A 20 12.08 11.64 11.31
C ALA A 20 11.36 12.41 12.41
N ILE A 21 10.04 12.27 12.45
CA ILE A 21 9.18 12.94 13.42
C ILE A 21 8.32 11.88 14.09
N ASN A 22 8.41 11.81 15.41
CA ASN A 22 7.50 11.03 16.24
C ASN A 22 6.42 11.95 16.78
N ASN A 23 5.23 11.87 16.23
CA ASN A 23 4.06 12.64 16.63
C ASN A 23 2.79 12.04 16.02
N ASP A 24 1.63 12.57 16.37
CA ASP A 24 0.38 12.32 15.65
C ASP A 24 0.53 12.77 14.17
N ASN A 25 0.27 11.85 13.24
CA ASN A 25 0.48 12.09 11.81
C ASN A 25 -0.53 13.08 11.22
N VAL A 26 -1.76 13.15 11.73
CA VAL A 26 -2.75 14.15 11.32
C VAL A 26 -2.23 15.55 11.66
N LEU A 27 -1.79 15.73 12.91
CA LEU A 27 -1.25 17.02 13.38
C LEU A 27 0.03 17.42 12.64
N GLU A 28 0.87 16.48 12.25
CA GLU A 28 2.06 16.80 11.45
C GLU A 28 1.69 17.14 10.01
N CYS A 29 0.80 16.38 9.38
CA CYS A 29 0.33 16.71 8.03
C CYS A 29 -0.32 18.09 7.97
N GLN A 30 -1.11 18.49 8.97
CA GLN A 30 -1.73 19.81 9.04
C GLN A 30 -0.72 20.99 9.06
N LYS A 31 0.51 20.74 9.53
CA LYS A 31 1.58 21.75 9.53
C LYS A 31 2.33 21.84 8.21
N MET A 32 2.18 20.85 7.34
CA MET A 32 2.87 20.84 6.06
C MET A 32 2.17 21.76 5.06
N GLU A 33 2.97 22.37 4.20
CA GLU A 33 2.45 23.23 3.13
C GLU A 33 1.67 22.43 2.08
N ASP A 34 0.69 23.06 1.46
CA ASP A 34 -0.04 22.51 0.33
C ASP A 34 0.91 22.15 -0.81
N ASN A 35 0.68 21.01 -1.45
CA ASN A 35 1.45 20.59 -2.63
C ASN A 35 2.98 20.55 -2.39
N SER A 36 3.42 20.16 -1.20
CA SER A 36 4.84 20.11 -0.80
C SER A 36 5.48 18.74 -0.99
N VAL A 37 4.68 17.65 -1.05
CA VAL A 37 5.17 16.27 -1.03
C VAL A 37 5.17 15.68 -2.44
N ASP A 38 6.28 15.08 -2.86
CA ASP A 38 6.42 14.43 -4.16
C ASP A 38 5.91 12.99 -4.21
N LEU A 39 5.93 12.28 -3.10
CA LEU A 39 5.49 10.89 -2.99
C LEU A 39 5.06 10.59 -1.57
N ILE A 40 3.91 9.93 -1.41
CA ILE A 40 3.47 9.38 -0.14
C ILE A 40 3.62 7.87 -0.21
N VAL A 41 4.27 7.26 0.81
CA VAL A 41 4.34 5.82 1.00
C VAL A 41 4.03 5.54 2.46
N THR A 42 2.97 4.77 2.70
CA THR A 42 2.57 4.44 4.07
C THR A 42 1.86 3.09 4.13
N SER A 43 1.97 2.44 5.29
CA SER A 43 1.11 1.32 5.68
C SER A 43 0.11 1.85 6.70
N ILE A 44 -1.17 1.81 6.35
CA ILE A 44 -2.22 2.17 7.31
C ILE A 44 -2.50 0.99 8.24
N PRO A 45 -3.01 1.20 9.45
CA PRO A 45 -3.56 0.11 10.25
C PRO A 45 -4.65 -0.63 9.46
N PHE A 46 -4.71 -1.95 9.62
CA PHE A 46 -5.73 -2.74 8.92
C PHE A 46 -6.98 -2.81 9.79
N SER A 47 -7.65 -1.67 9.96
CA SER A 47 -8.73 -1.47 10.93
C SER A 47 -8.23 -1.81 12.35
N ASN A 48 -8.96 -2.60 13.11
CA ASN A 48 -8.62 -3.02 14.47
C ASN A 48 -7.71 -4.28 14.54
N HIS A 49 -7.01 -4.61 13.46
CA HIS A 49 -6.13 -5.77 13.43
C HIS A 49 -4.84 -5.54 14.25
N TYR A 50 -4.34 -4.31 14.22
CA TYR A 50 -3.17 -3.89 15.00
C TYR A 50 -3.52 -2.65 15.81
N GLU A 51 -3.70 -2.82 17.11
CA GLU A 51 -3.81 -1.74 18.08
C GLU A 51 -2.44 -1.54 18.72
N TYR A 52 -1.89 -0.35 18.59
CA TYR A 52 -0.58 0.00 19.17
C TYR A 52 -0.71 0.65 20.54
N THR A 53 -1.77 1.41 20.75
CA THR A 53 -2.06 2.07 22.01
C THR A 53 -3.56 2.15 22.23
N PRO A 54 -4.08 1.99 23.48
CA PRO A 54 -5.50 2.12 23.78
C PRO A 54 -5.91 3.60 23.85
N THR A 55 -5.60 4.37 22.82
CA THR A 55 -5.91 5.80 22.78
C THR A 55 -6.68 6.12 21.50
N TYR A 56 -7.49 7.15 21.55
CA TYR A 56 -8.32 7.58 20.43
C TYR A 56 -7.50 8.06 19.20
N ASN A 57 -6.24 8.40 19.41
CA ASN A 57 -5.33 8.84 18.33
C ASN A 57 -4.69 7.65 17.58
N ASP A 58 -4.83 6.44 18.11
CA ASP A 58 -4.44 5.23 17.39
C ASP A 58 -5.57 4.80 16.47
N PHE A 59 -5.38 4.88 15.17
CA PHE A 59 -6.37 4.43 14.19
C PHE A 59 -6.60 2.92 14.20
N GLY A 60 -5.73 2.15 14.85
CA GLY A 60 -5.95 0.74 15.17
C GLY A 60 -6.91 0.51 16.34
N HIS A 61 -7.15 1.54 17.17
CA HIS A 61 -8.09 1.49 18.28
C HIS A 61 -9.50 1.91 17.83
N ASN A 62 -10.23 0.96 17.25
CA ASN A 62 -11.60 1.17 16.74
C ASN A 62 -12.41 -0.12 16.85
N GLU A 63 -13.72 -0.02 16.65
CA GLU A 63 -14.66 -1.12 16.78
C GLU A 63 -14.79 -1.94 15.49
N ASP A 64 -14.75 -1.25 14.33
CA ASP A 64 -14.98 -1.83 13.01
C ASP A 64 -14.37 -0.99 11.88
N ASN A 65 -14.48 -1.48 10.65
CA ASN A 65 -13.99 -0.78 9.47
C ASN A 65 -14.67 0.57 9.25
N GLY A 66 -15.95 0.71 9.57
CA GLY A 66 -16.67 1.99 9.43
C GLY A 66 -16.05 3.05 10.32
N LYS A 67 -15.82 2.72 11.59
CA LYS A 67 -15.15 3.60 12.56
C LYS A 67 -13.71 3.89 12.17
N PHE A 68 -12.98 2.91 11.66
CA PHE A 68 -11.65 3.12 11.12
C PHE A 68 -11.64 4.16 10.00
N PHE A 69 -12.54 4.05 9.02
CA PHE A 69 -12.58 5.00 7.91
C PHE A 69 -13.12 6.38 8.32
N GLU A 70 -13.98 6.47 9.35
CA GLU A 70 -14.32 7.75 9.98
C GLU A 70 -13.08 8.44 10.60
N GLN A 71 -12.18 7.69 11.23
CA GLN A 71 -10.90 8.22 11.72
C GLN A 71 -9.98 8.63 10.55
N MET A 72 -9.93 7.82 9.49
CA MET A 72 -9.15 8.14 8.29
C MET A 72 -9.66 9.39 7.55
N ASP A 73 -10.93 9.79 7.75
CA ASP A 73 -11.47 11.06 7.22
C ASP A 73 -10.73 12.30 7.77
N TYR A 74 -9.97 12.18 8.87
CA TYR A 74 -9.09 13.25 9.36
C TYR A 74 -7.74 13.29 8.66
N LEU A 75 -7.20 12.15 8.26
CA LEU A 75 -5.87 12.05 7.63
C LEU A 75 -5.93 12.15 6.11
N THR A 76 -6.85 11.45 5.46
CA THR A 76 -6.87 11.30 4.00
C THR A 76 -7.01 12.64 3.25
N PRO A 77 -7.84 13.61 3.70
CA PRO A 77 -7.86 14.96 3.10
C PRO A 77 -6.53 15.68 3.21
N GLU A 78 -5.82 15.53 4.33
CA GLU A 78 -4.51 16.14 4.52
C GLU A 78 -3.46 15.52 3.57
N LEU A 79 -3.49 14.19 3.39
CA LEU A 79 -2.64 13.53 2.40
C LEU A 79 -2.91 14.06 0.98
N MET A 80 -4.18 14.27 0.64
CA MET A 80 -4.56 14.88 -0.64
C MET A 80 -4.05 16.32 -0.75
N ARG A 81 -4.16 17.12 0.32
CA ARG A 81 -3.73 18.51 0.33
C ARG A 81 -2.23 18.66 0.12
N ILE A 82 -1.42 17.92 0.90
CA ILE A 82 0.05 18.04 0.89
C ILE A 82 0.70 17.41 -0.34
N LEU A 83 0.07 16.41 -0.97
CA LEU A 83 0.61 15.78 -2.17
C LEU A 83 0.57 16.75 -3.36
N LYS A 84 1.67 16.87 -4.09
CA LYS A 84 1.74 17.71 -5.31
C LYS A 84 0.80 17.18 -6.40
N PRO A 85 0.18 18.07 -7.21
CA PRO A 85 -0.69 17.67 -8.31
C PRO A 85 0.03 16.77 -9.32
N GLY A 86 -0.63 15.66 -9.68
CA GLY A 86 -0.10 14.65 -10.58
C GLY A 86 0.82 13.61 -9.94
N ARG A 87 1.05 13.69 -8.62
CA ARG A 87 1.90 12.76 -7.88
C ARG A 87 1.10 11.60 -7.25
N LEU A 88 1.82 10.62 -6.73
CA LEU A 88 1.28 9.35 -6.25
C LEU A 88 1.31 9.22 -4.73
N ALA A 89 0.29 8.54 -4.21
CA ALA A 89 0.27 7.97 -2.87
C ALA A 89 0.20 6.44 -2.99
N CYS A 90 1.11 5.76 -2.32
CA CYS A 90 1.23 4.32 -2.27
C CYS A 90 0.82 3.84 -0.88
N ILE A 91 -0.31 3.14 -0.80
CA ILE A 91 -0.93 2.75 0.46
C ILE A 91 -0.87 1.24 0.60
N HIS A 92 -0.08 0.77 1.56
CA HIS A 92 0.02 -0.65 1.86
C HIS A 92 -1.14 -1.11 2.73
N VAL A 93 -1.79 -2.20 2.30
CA VAL A 93 -2.93 -2.81 2.97
C VAL A 93 -2.92 -4.33 2.81
N LYS A 94 -3.72 -5.00 3.63
CA LYS A 94 -3.98 -6.43 3.55
C LYS A 94 -5.46 -6.70 3.82
N ASP A 95 -6.06 -7.62 3.07
CA ASP A 95 -7.37 -8.15 3.40
C ASP A 95 -7.29 -9.04 4.63
N ARG A 96 -8.37 -9.12 5.37
CA ARG A 96 -8.40 -9.81 6.65
C ARG A 96 -9.28 -11.04 6.62
N VAL A 97 -8.88 -12.04 7.37
CA VAL A 97 -9.75 -13.19 7.65
C VAL A 97 -10.71 -12.82 8.78
N LEU A 98 -11.99 -12.93 8.52
CA LEU A 98 -13.05 -12.87 9.53
C LEU A 98 -13.39 -14.31 9.94
N PHE A 99 -13.30 -14.59 11.22
CA PHE A 99 -13.67 -15.90 11.75
C PHE A 99 -15.19 -16.05 11.83
N GLY A 100 -15.68 -17.26 11.72
CA GLY A 100 -17.12 -17.54 11.70
C GLY A 100 -17.89 -17.10 12.94
N ASN A 101 -17.23 -16.97 14.09
CA ASN A 101 -17.84 -16.39 15.29
C ASN A 101 -18.03 -14.87 15.19
N ALA A 102 -17.22 -14.17 14.39
CA ALA A 102 -17.38 -12.73 14.18
C ALA A 102 -18.47 -12.42 13.16
N THR A 103 -18.65 -13.27 12.15
CA THR A 103 -19.67 -13.10 11.10
C THR A 103 -21.02 -13.74 11.45
N GLY A 104 -21.02 -14.75 12.32
CA GLY A 104 -22.19 -15.59 12.60
C GLY A 104 -22.39 -16.73 11.58
N ASP A 105 -21.58 -16.79 10.53
CA ASP A 105 -21.74 -17.79 9.44
C ASP A 105 -21.13 -19.17 9.77
N GLY A 106 -20.43 -19.27 10.90
CA GLY A 106 -19.76 -20.50 11.33
C GLY A 106 -18.54 -20.91 10.49
N MET A 107 -18.16 -20.13 9.49
CA MET A 107 -17.00 -20.37 8.63
C MET A 107 -16.15 -19.11 8.46
N PRO A 108 -14.84 -19.25 8.20
CA PRO A 108 -14.00 -18.09 7.91
C PRO A 108 -14.35 -17.47 6.54
N THR A 109 -14.43 -16.16 6.50
CA THR A 109 -14.62 -15.36 5.28
C THR A 109 -13.50 -14.32 5.13
N ILE A 110 -13.51 -13.57 4.03
CA ILE A 110 -12.57 -12.46 3.82
C ILE A 110 -13.31 -11.13 4.01
N ASP A 111 -12.72 -10.26 4.81
CA ASP A 111 -13.05 -8.85 4.86
C ASP A 111 -12.28 -8.14 3.73
N PRO A 112 -12.97 -7.58 2.73
CA PRO A 112 -12.33 -6.94 1.58
C PRO A 112 -11.81 -5.54 1.93
N PHE A 113 -10.92 -5.45 2.91
CA PHE A 113 -10.41 -4.19 3.44
C PHE A 113 -9.66 -3.38 2.37
N SER A 114 -8.98 -4.04 1.44
CA SER A 114 -8.29 -3.38 0.33
C SER A 114 -9.26 -2.64 -0.59
N GLU A 115 -10.40 -3.23 -0.92
CA GLU A 115 -11.44 -2.60 -1.72
C GLU A 115 -12.11 -1.43 -0.99
N MET A 116 -12.38 -1.60 0.30
CA MET A 116 -12.92 -0.51 1.14
C MET A 116 -11.95 0.68 1.18
N THR A 117 -10.65 0.41 1.28
CA THR A 117 -9.62 1.45 1.21
C THR A 117 -9.63 2.16 -0.15
N VAL A 118 -9.78 1.42 -1.26
CA VAL A 118 -9.92 2.04 -2.59
C VAL A 118 -11.10 3.01 -2.63
N PHE A 119 -12.27 2.60 -2.18
CA PHE A 119 -13.46 3.46 -2.18
C PHE A 119 -13.32 4.68 -1.27
N HIS A 120 -12.67 4.51 -0.11
CA HIS A 120 -12.38 5.61 0.80
C HIS A 120 -11.50 6.68 0.14
N TYR A 121 -10.39 6.29 -0.49
CA TYR A 121 -9.51 7.25 -1.17
C TYR A 121 -10.17 7.90 -2.39
N LEU A 122 -11.00 7.16 -3.13
CA LEU A 122 -11.81 7.73 -4.23
C LEU A 122 -12.79 8.79 -3.73
N LYS A 123 -13.46 8.56 -2.59
CA LYS A 123 -14.35 9.54 -1.92
C LYS A 123 -13.61 10.86 -1.66
N HIS A 124 -12.33 10.80 -1.29
CA HIS A 124 -11.48 11.97 -1.03
C HIS A 124 -10.81 12.57 -2.27
N GLY A 125 -11.23 12.18 -3.48
CA GLY A 125 -10.81 12.81 -4.73
C GLY A 125 -9.56 12.21 -5.39
N PHE A 126 -8.92 11.22 -4.78
CA PHE A 126 -7.86 10.48 -5.44
C PHE A 126 -8.36 9.70 -6.66
N ARG A 127 -7.45 9.35 -7.56
CA ARG A 127 -7.71 8.42 -8.67
C ARG A 127 -6.94 7.13 -8.44
N TYR A 128 -7.65 6.02 -8.51
CA TYR A 128 -7.05 4.70 -8.36
C TYR A 128 -6.31 4.32 -9.64
N MET A 129 -5.02 3.99 -9.51
CA MET A 129 -4.13 3.68 -10.62
C MET A 129 -3.83 2.19 -10.75
N GLY A 130 -4.28 1.38 -9.79
CA GLY A 130 -4.01 -0.04 -9.71
C GLY A 130 -3.35 -0.46 -8.41
N ARG A 131 -2.92 -1.70 -8.33
CA ARG A 131 -2.24 -2.25 -7.16
C ARG A 131 -1.03 -3.09 -7.53
N ILE A 132 -0.06 -3.10 -6.66
CA ILE A 132 1.04 -4.06 -6.66
C ILE A 132 0.68 -5.14 -5.67
N THR A 133 0.68 -6.39 -6.11
CA THR A 133 0.50 -7.54 -5.22
C THR A 133 1.84 -7.91 -4.63
N VAL A 134 1.91 -7.99 -3.31
CA VAL A 134 3.06 -8.49 -2.57
C VAL A 134 2.78 -9.96 -2.28
N ASP A 135 3.55 -10.83 -2.92
CA ASP A 135 3.42 -12.27 -2.74
C ASP A 135 3.94 -12.67 -1.36
N THR A 136 3.16 -13.46 -0.64
CA THR A 136 3.49 -13.93 0.70
C THR A 136 3.48 -15.44 0.75
N ASP A 137 4.26 -16.03 1.66
CA ASP A 137 4.24 -17.47 1.90
C ASP A 137 2.90 -17.88 2.53
N VAL A 138 2.04 -18.51 1.72
CA VAL A 138 0.68 -18.87 2.14
C VAL A 138 0.65 -19.86 3.30
N VAL A 139 1.64 -20.74 3.42
CA VAL A 139 1.73 -21.71 4.52
C VAL A 139 2.07 -20.99 5.82
N ARG A 140 3.06 -20.09 5.75
CA ARG A 140 3.50 -19.31 6.91
C ARG A 140 2.44 -18.32 7.37
N GLU A 141 1.87 -17.56 6.44
CA GLU A 141 0.92 -16.49 6.74
C GLU A 141 -0.47 -17.00 7.12
N ASN A 142 -0.91 -18.11 6.53
CA ASN A 142 -2.27 -18.60 6.71
C ASN A 142 -2.40 -19.80 7.65
N ASN A 143 -1.30 -20.35 8.14
CA ASN A 143 -1.31 -21.47 9.06
C ASN A 143 -2.05 -21.16 10.38
N GLN A 144 -2.04 -19.89 10.79
CA GLN A 144 -2.74 -19.43 11.99
C GLN A 144 -4.23 -19.12 11.77
N THR A 145 -4.71 -19.13 10.53
CA THR A 145 -6.07 -18.69 10.19
C THR A 145 -7.04 -19.84 9.94
N TYR A 146 -6.62 -21.08 10.06
CA TYR A 146 -7.39 -22.30 9.75
C TYR A 146 -7.94 -22.36 8.32
N ARG A 147 -7.60 -21.41 7.45
CA ARG A 147 -8.10 -21.37 6.08
C ARG A 147 -7.42 -22.38 5.15
N LEU A 148 -6.17 -22.73 5.45
CA LEU A 148 -5.37 -23.70 4.71
C LEU A 148 -4.93 -24.87 5.61
N GLY A 149 -5.61 -25.10 6.72
CA GLY A 149 -5.23 -26.12 7.69
C GLY A 149 -5.37 -27.54 7.14
N TYR A 150 -4.34 -28.38 7.32
CA TYR A 150 -4.33 -29.76 6.86
C TYR A 150 -5.56 -30.56 7.32
N THR A 151 -5.94 -30.41 8.58
CA THR A 151 -7.10 -31.10 9.16
C THR A 151 -8.42 -30.74 8.48
N GLU A 152 -8.60 -29.45 8.15
CA GLU A 152 -9.80 -28.98 7.47
C GLU A 152 -9.83 -29.47 6.02
N MET A 153 -8.68 -29.44 5.33
CA MET A 153 -8.58 -29.99 3.97
C MET A 153 -8.95 -31.49 3.92
N CYS A 154 -8.60 -32.27 4.94
CA CYS A 154 -8.95 -33.67 5.02
C CYS A 154 -10.43 -33.93 5.34
N LYS A 155 -11.16 -32.93 5.86
CA LYS A 155 -12.60 -33.07 6.15
C LYS A 155 -13.46 -32.61 4.97
N ASP A 156 -13.33 -31.34 4.61
CA ASP A 156 -14.07 -30.73 3.51
C ASP A 156 -13.30 -29.51 2.95
N GLY A 157 -12.69 -29.67 1.78
CA GLY A 157 -11.91 -28.63 1.13
C GLY A 157 -12.73 -27.39 0.73
N SER A 158 -14.05 -27.48 0.63
CA SER A 158 -14.91 -26.34 0.30
C SER A 158 -14.96 -25.28 1.40
N LYS A 159 -14.62 -25.66 2.64
CA LYS A 159 -14.48 -24.73 3.78
C LYS A 159 -13.19 -23.91 3.73
N MET A 160 -12.25 -24.32 2.90
CA MET A 160 -10.95 -23.69 2.81
C MET A 160 -11.00 -22.43 1.94
N GLY A 161 -10.24 -21.44 2.33
CA GLY A 161 -10.03 -20.24 1.54
C GLY A 161 -8.67 -20.24 0.85
N ILE A 162 -8.42 -19.19 0.08
CA ILE A 162 -7.09 -18.90 -0.50
C ILE A 162 -6.23 -18.12 0.49
N GLY A 163 -4.93 -18.07 0.27
CA GLY A 163 -4.03 -17.15 0.97
C GLY A 163 -4.39 -15.70 0.68
N CYS A 164 -4.12 -14.82 1.64
CA CYS A 164 -4.32 -13.38 1.48
C CYS A 164 -2.98 -12.71 1.18
N PRO A 165 -2.73 -12.28 -0.07
CA PRO A 165 -1.57 -11.45 -0.36
C PRO A 165 -1.70 -10.07 0.30
N GLU A 166 -0.60 -9.33 0.31
CA GLU A 166 -0.63 -7.92 0.67
C GLU A 166 -0.68 -7.07 -0.59
N TYR A 167 -1.14 -5.84 -0.47
CA TYR A 167 -1.28 -4.94 -1.61
C TYR A 167 -0.66 -3.59 -1.31
N VAL A 168 0.01 -3.02 -2.31
CA VAL A 168 0.31 -1.59 -2.34
C VAL A 168 -0.64 -0.95 -3.33
N LEU A 169 -1.64 -0.25 -2.83
CA LEU A 169 -2.63 0.47 -3.63
C LEU A 169 -2.01 1.78 -4.13
N LEU A 170 -2.12 2.04 -5.42
CA LEU A 170 -1.57 3.22 -6.07
C LEU A 170 -2.69 4.24 -6.32
N PHE A 171 -2.56 5.40 -5.73
CA PHE A 171 -3.48 6.52 -5.91
C PHE A 171 -2.75 7.72 -6.49
N ARG A 172 -3.47 8.52 -7.28
CA ARG A 172 -2.93 9.73 -7.90
C ARG A 172 -3.79 10.93 -7.57
N LYS A 173 -3.16 12.04 -7.18
CA LYS A 173 -3.78 13.35 -7.19
C LYS A 173 -3.84 13.85 -8.63
N LEU A 174 -4.98 14.40 -9.05
CA LEU A 174 -5.09 14.96 -10.40
C LEU A 174 -4.11 16.13 -10.56
N PRO A 175 -3.48 16.29 -11.75
CA PRO A 175 -2.75 17.49 -12.10
C PRO A 175 -3.71 18.66 -12.28
N SER A 176 -3.20 19.89 -12.22
CA SER A 176 -4.00 21.10 -12.46
C SER A 176 -4.47 21.17 -13.92
N ASP A 177 -3.61 20.77 -14.86
CA ASP A 177 -3.98 20.61 -16.27
C ASP A 177 -4.24 19.12 -16.58
N THR A 178 -5.51 18.76 -16.68
CA THR A 178 -5.93 17.40 -16.99
C THR A 178 -5.87 17.07 -18.50
N SER A 179 -5.68 18.06 -19.36
CA SER A 179 -5.66 17.87 -20.82
C SER A 179 -4.47 17.03 -21.28
N ARG A 180 -3.32 17.14 -20.61
CA ARG A 180 -2.11 16.37 -20.89
C ARG A 180 -1.85 15.24 -19.91
N ALA A 181 -2.54 15.28 -18.78
CA ALA A 181 -2.41 14.32 -17.68
C ALA A 181 -1.00 14.17 -17.07
N TYR A 182 -0.06 15.07 -17.36
CA TYR A 182 1.23 15.12 -16.71
C TYR A 182 1.12 15.78 -15.33
N ALA A 183 2.08 15.49 -14.44
CA ALA A 183 2.20 16.23 -13.20
C ALA A 183 2.53 17.71 -13.50
N ASP A 184 2.10 18.63 -12.63
CA ASP A 184 2.39 20.07 -12.79
C ASP A 184 3.89 20.34 -12.84
N LEU A 185 4.67 19.56 -12.09
CA LEU A 185 6.13 19.54 -12.13
C LEU A 185 6.60 18.16 -12.59
N PRO A 186 6.67 17.88 -13.91
CA PRO A 186 6.99 16.56 -14.41
C PRO A 186 8.45 16.22 -14.18
N VAL A 187 8.75 14.98 -13.79
CA VAL A 187 10.09 14.42 -13.79
C VAL A 187 10.35 13.80 -15.15
N THR A 188 11.14 14.49 -15.95
CA THR A 188 11.51 14.02 -17.30
C THR A 188 12.83 13.23 -17.25
N LYS A 189 12.98 12.30 -18.17
CA LYS A 189 14.22 11.56 -18.40
C LYS A 189 14.74 11.87 -19.80
N ASN A 190 16.04 12.06 -19.93
CA ASN A 190 16.67 12.24 -21.23
C ASN A 190 16.67 10.92 -21.97
N LYS A 191 16.21 10.90 -23.22
CA LYS A 191 16.16 9.69 -24.06
C LYS A 191 17.54 9.06 -24.32
N SER A 192 18.61 9.86 -24.28
CA SER A 192 19.98 9.34 -24.40
C SER A 192 20.43 8.56 -23.17
N GLU A 193 19.93 8.92 -21.99
CA GLU A 193 20.28 8.28 -20.70
C GLU A 193 19.29 7.18 -20.36
N TYR A 194 18.01 7.36 -20.71
CA TYR A 194 16.94 6.38 -20.50
C TYR A 194 16.48 5.80 -21.84
N SER A 195 17.22 4.81 -22.33
CA SER A 195 16.97 4.19 -23.62
C SER A 195 15.71 3.32 -23.63
N LEU A 196 15.17 3.02 -24.83
CA LEU A 196 14.06 2.10 -25.00
C LEU A 196 14.34 0.72 -24.37
N ALA A 197 15.58 0.22 -24.50
CA ALA A 197 15.97 -1.05 -23.89
C ALA A 197 15.93 -0.99 -22.36
N ARG A 198 16.35 0.13 -21.76
CA ARG A 198 16.24 0.33 -20.32
C ARG A 198 14.76 0.37 -19.90
N TRP A 199 13.92 1.09 -20.63
CA TRP A 199 12.48 1.10 -20.36
C TRP A 199 11.86 -0.30 -20.42
N GLN A 200 12.22 -1.13 -21.40
CA GLN A 200 11.71 -2.50 -21.50
C GLN A 200 12.05 -3.33 -20.26
N ILE A 201 13.27 -3.19 -19.74
CA ILE A 201 13.70 -3.87 -18.51
C ILE A 201 12.86 -3.39 -17.33
N ASP A 202 12.76 -2.09 -17.12
CA ASP A 202 12.01 -1.51 -16.01
C ASP A 202 10.51 -1.88 -16.08
N ALA A 203 9.93 -1.89 -17.29
CA ALA A 203 8.53 -2.28 -17.49
C ALA A 203 8.29 -3.75 -17.12
N HIS A 204 9.18 -4.64 -17.53
CA HIS A 204 9.07 -6.06 -17.18
C HIS A 204 9.34 -6.34 -15.70
N ALA A 205 10.25 -5.61 -15.08
CA ALA A 205 10.59 -5.81 -13.68
C ALA A 205 9.59 -5.17 -12.72
N SER A 206 9.09 -3.97 -13.03
CA SER A 206 8.34 -3.14 -12.08
C SER A 206 6.86 -2.98 -12.41
N TRP A 207 6.45 -3.13 -13.68
CA TRP A 207 5.07 -2.83 -14.12
C TRP A 207 4.28 -4.06 -14.52
N LYS A 208 4.79 -5.23 -14.21
CA LYS A 208 4.14 -6.47 -14.56
C LYS A 208 2.89 -6.69 -13.71
N SER A 209 1.77 -6.99 -14.34
CA SER A 209 0.49 -7.17 -13.68
C SER A 209 0.36 -8.48 -12.88
N SER A 210 1.19 -9.47 -13.16
CA SER A 210 1.07 -10.83 -12.61
C SER A 210 1.94 -11.10 -11.38
N GLY A 211 2.64 -10.13 -10.83
CA GLY A 211 3.54 -10.34 -9.68
C GLY A 211 4.81 -11.15 -9.97
N ASN A 212 4.84 -11.98 -11.01
CA ASN A 212 6.03 -12.74 -11.40
C ASN A 212 6.93 -11.90 -12.29
N SER A 213 8.11 -11.57 -11.83
CA SER A 213 9.13 -10.95 -12.67
C SER A 213 9.84 -12.02 -13.50
N LEU A 214 10.09 -11.74 -14.78
CA LEU A 214 10.87 -12.64 -15.64
C LEU A 214 12.30 -12.79 -15.13
N LEU A 215 12.82 -11.73 -14.54
CA LEU A 215 14.13 -11.64 -13.94
C LEU A 215 13.99 -11.03 -12.56
N SER A 216 14.62 -11.64 -11.57
CA SER A 216 14.77 -11.02 -10.26
C SER A 216 15.75 -9.84 -10.32
N TYR A 217 15.75 -9.01 -9.30
CA TYR A 217 16.77 -7.96 -9.17
C TYR A 217 18.20 -8.54 -9.18
N GLU A 218 18.40 -9.68 -8.54
CA GLU A 218 19.70 -10.35 -8.49
C GLU A 218 20.13 -10.90 -9.87
N ASP A 219 19.20 -11.40 -10.66
CA ASP A 219 19.45 -11.81 -12.04
C ASP A 219 19.89 -10.64 -12.93
N MET A 220 19.34 -9.46 -12.67
CA MET A 220 19.67 -8.23 -13.42
C MET A 220 20.96 -7.58 -12.94
N LYS A 221 21.28 -7.75 -11.65
CA LYS A 221 22.48 -7.20 -11.03
C LYS A 221 23.72 -7.88 -11.59
N GLY A 222 24.55 -7.13 -12.26
CA GLY A 222 25.76 -7.65 -12.92
C GLY A 222 25.54 -8.29 -14.30
N ALA A 223 24.31 -8.41 -14.78
CA ALA A 223 24.04 -8.78 -16.17
C ALA A 223 24.20 -7.57 -17.09
N GLY A 224 25.04 -7.70 -18.10
CA GLY A 224 25.12 -6.67 -19.14
C GLY A 224 23.82 -6.55 -19.93
N ILE A 225 23.55 -5.36 -20.48
CA ILE A 225 22.33 -5.04 -21.22
C ILE A 225 22.04 -6.04 -22.36
N ASP A 226 23.06 -6.55 -23.02
CA ASP A 226 22.89 -7.49 -24.12
C ASP A 226 22.44 -8.88 -23.64
N LYS A 227 22.92 -9.33 -22.50
CA LYS A 227 22.44 -10.58 -21.86
C LYS A 227 20.97 -10.45 -21.46
N ILE A 228 20.59 -9.31 -20.89
CA ILE A 228 19.20 -9.04 -20.49
C ILE A 228 18.30 -9.02 -21.74
N ARG A 229 18.71 -8.32 -22.82
CA ARG A 229 17.98 -8.30 -24.09
C ARG A 229 17.84 -9.70 -24.69
N HIS A 230 18.87 -10.51 -24.63
CA HIS A 230 18.84 -11.89 -25.11
C HIS A 230 17.83 -12.74 -24.34
N LEU A 231 17.80 -12.65 -23.02
CA LEU A 231 16.84 -13.35 -22.18
C LEU A 231 15.39 -12.95 -22.51
N PHE A 232 15.11 -11.65 -22.68
CA PHE A 232 13.76 -11.19 -23.04
C PHE A 232 13.33 -11.58 -24.45
N ARG A 233 14.25 -11.63 -25.42
CA ARG A 233 13.94 -12.04 -26.80
C ARG A 233 13.61 -13.51 -26.92
N ASN A 234 14.24 -14.36 -26.11
CA ASN A 234 14.09 -15.80 -26.15
C ASN A 234 13.12 -16.34 -25.09
N TYR A 235 12.39 -15.45 -24.42
CA TYR A 235 11.38 -15.86 -23.45
C TYR A 235 10.12 -16.32 -24.21
N GLU A 236 9.83 -17.61 -24.15
CA GLU A 236 8.57 -18.18 -24.62
C GLU A 236 7.48 -17.91 -23.56
N ARG A 237 6.35 -17.37 -24.01
CA ARG A 237 5.20 -17.09 -23.17
C ARG A 237 4.32 -18.31 -22.98
#